data_6e4ee0e243273f4e7bb70c732054b25e
#
_entry.id   6e4ee0e243273f4e7bb70c732054b25e
#
_cell.length_a   1.000
_cell.length_b   1.000
_cell.length_c   1.000
_cell.angle_alpha   90.00
_cell.angle_beta   90.00
_cell.angle_gamma   90.00
#
_symmetry.space_group_name_H-M   'P 1'
#
loop_
_entity.id
_entity.type
_entity.pdbx_description
1 polymer ?
#
loop_
_entity_poly.entity_id
_entity_poly.type
_entity_poly.pdbx_seq_one_letter_code
_entity_poly.pdbx_strand_id
1 'polypeptide(L)'
;HSHFPIAMHAMKLGKAVYVEKPLAHSFVECDLLMKAADKYGVVTQLGNQGHSTVKYHQFKEYVETGVVKDVYKVVAHMNNARRWHKWEGRLAKLPGPERIPATLDWDTWLATVAHHEYSSDYVMGEWRAWYDFGSGCMGDWGAHLIDCVHQFLLKGDLPNEVRVLNTKGWNKFVYPMDSTLA
;
A
#
# COMPACT_ATOMS: atom_id res chain seq x y z
N HIS A 1 4.42 -5.10 -5.10
CA HIS A 1 4.40 -6.57 -5.27
C HIS A 1 5.68 -7.26 -4.78
N SER A 2 6.82 -6.59 -4.78
CA SER A 2 8.12 -7.21 -4.43
C SER A 2 8.41 -7.29 -2.93
N HIS A 3 7.71 -6.53 -2.09
CA HIS A 3 8.00 -6.48 -0.65
C HIS A 3 7.87 -7.85 0.01
N PHE A 4 6.76 -8.54 -0.24
CA PHE A 4 6.51 -9.84 0.36
C PHE A 4 7.58 -10.89 0.03
N PRO A 5 7.89 -11.22 -1.24
CA PRO A 5 8.86 -12.26 -1.55
C PRO A 5 10.27 -11.94 -1.02
N ILE A 6 10.68 -10.67 -1.09
CA ILE A 6 11.99 -10.24 -0.59
C ILE A 6 12.07 -10.37 0.93
N ALA A 7 11.07 -9.83 1.66
CA ALA A 7 11.01 -9.90 3.12
C ALA A 7 10.95 -11.35 3.60
N MET A 8 10.08 -12.18 3.00
CA MET A 8 9.96 -13.60 3.34
C MET A 8 11.28 -14.35 3.15
N HIS A 9 11.99 -14.06 2.05
CA HIS A 9 13.28 -14.69 1.79
C HIS A 9 14.34 -14.29 2.83
N ALA A 10 14.41 -13.00 3.15
CA ALA A 10 15.32 -12.48 4.18
C ALA A 10 15.05 -13.11 5.55
N MET A 11 13.76 -13.19 5.96
CA MET A 11 13.36 -13.82 7.22
C MET A 11 13.73 -15.30 7.28
N LYS A 12 13.55 -16.06 6.20
CA LYS A 12 13.99 -17.46 6.09
C LYS A 12 15.49 -17.64 6.30
N LEU A 13 16.28 -16.61 5.97
CA LEU A 13 17.72 -16.57 6.20
C LEU A 13 18.11 -16.01 7.58
N GLY A 14 17.14 -15.85 8.49
CA GLY A 14 17.36 -15.33 9.84
C GLY A 14 17.72 -13.84 9.89
N LYS A 15 17.37 -13.07 8.87
CA LYS A 15 17.68 -11.63 8.81
C LYS A 15 16.52 -10.81 9.36
N ALA A 16 16.84 -9.80 10.18
CA ALA A 16 15.90 -8.74 10.49
C ALA A 16 15.51 -7.99 9.21
N VAL A 17 14.27 -7.51 9.15
CA VAL A 17 13.76 -6.82 7.97
C VAL A 17 13.11 -5.48 8.32
N TYR A 18 13.42 -4.48 7.52
CA TYR A 18 12.73 -3.20 7.48
C TYR A 18 12.06 -3.09 6.13
N VAL A 19 10.72 -3.07 6.10
CA VAL A 19 9.93 -3.08 4.86
C VAL A 19 9.13 -1.81 4.75
N GLU A 20 9.30 -1.08 3.65
CA GLU A 20 8.49 0.12 3.36
C GLU A 20 7.00 -0.23 3.21
N LYS A 21 6.16 0.77 3.43
CA LYS A 21 4.72 0.66 3.17
C LYS A 21 4.42 0.64 1.65
N PRO A 22 3.38 -0.04 1.22
CA PRO A 22 2.58 -1.03 1.93
C PRO A 22 3.39 -2.29 2.22
N LEU A 23 3.13 -2.93 3.36
CA LEU A 23 3.89 -4.09 3.82
C LEU A 23 3.93 -5.21 2.77
N ALA A 24 2.80 -5.49 2.18
CA ALA A 24 2.63 -6.51 1.17
C ALA A 24 1.48 -6.15 0.22
N HIS A 25 1.22 -6.98 -0.77
CA HIS A 25 0.22 -6.73 -1.81
C HIS A 25 -1.17 -7.26 -1.42
N SER A 26 -1.23 -8.24 -0.54
CA SER A 26 -2.48 -8.85 -0.10
C SER A 26 -2.51 -9.08 1.42
N PHE A 27 -3.73 -9.28 1.95
CA PHE A 27 -3.93 -9.63 3.35
C PHE A 27 -3.21 -10.95 3.72
N VAL A 28 -3.29 -11.96 2.84
CA VAL A 28 -2.64 -13.25 3.07
C VAL A 28 -1.13 -13.11 3.17
N GLU A 29 -0.53 -12.27 2.34
CA GLU A 29 0.91 -12.00 2.42
C GLU A 29 1.31 -11.33 3.73
N CYS A 30 0.51 -10.39 4.23
CA CYS A 30 0.74 -9.77 5.54
C CYS A 30 0.71 -10.81 6.66
N ASP A 31 -0.31 -11.66 6.68
CA ASP A 31 -0.46 -12.74 7.67
C ASP A 31 0.72 -13.72 7.61
N LEU A 32 1.17 -14.08 6.41
CA LEU A 32 2.34 -14.93 6.24
C LEU A 32 3.63 -14.30 6.73
N LEU A 33 3.82 -12.99 6.55
CA LEU A 33 4.99 -12.28 7.09
C LEU A 33 4.97 -12.23 8.62
N MET A 34 3.81 -12.01 9.24
CA MET A 34 3.66 -12.06 10.70
C MET A 34 4.04 -13.45 11.23
N LYS A 35 3.47 -14.52 10.66
CA LYS A 35 3.81 -15.90 11.01
C LYS A 35 5.29 -16.24 10.78
N ALA A 36 5.90 -15.68 9.74
CA ALA A 36 7.31 -15.88 9.45
C ALA A 36 8.21 -15.18 10.49
N ALA A 37 7.84 -13.96 10.93
CA ALA A 37 8.58 -13.26 11.98
C ALA A 37 8.63 -14.09 13.26
N ASP A 38 7.49 -14.63 13.70
CA ASP A 38 7.41 -15.50 14.87
C ASP A 38 8.19 -16.81 14.67
N LYS A 39 7.99 -17.46 13.53
CA LYS A 39 8.63 -18.76 13.22
C LYS A 39 10.15 -18.68 13.20
N TYR A 40 10.69 -17.62 12.62
CA TYR A 40 12.14 -17.46 12.45
C TYR A 40 12.78 -16.62 13.57
N GLY A 41 11.99 -16.07 14.49
CA GLY A 41 12.46 -15.27 15.63
C GLY A 41 13.20 -14.00 15.17
N VAL A 42 12.77 -13.37 14.10
CA VAL A 42 13.45 -12.21 13.51
C VAL A 42 12.74 -10.90 13.85
N VAL A 43 13.50 -9.83 14.01
CA VAL A 43 12.97 -8.47 14.22
C VAL A 43 12.43 -7.92 12.92
N THR A 44 11.24 -7.32 12.98
CA THR A 44 10.58 -6.71 11.82
C THR A 44 10.17 -5.28 12.11
N GLN A 45 10.24 -4.43 11.10
CA GLN A 45 9.80 -3.03 11.16
C GLN A 45 9.08 -2.65 9.87
N LEU A 46 7.85 -2.15 9.99
CA LEU A 46 7.17 -1.49 8.88
C LEU A 46 7.69 -0.05 8.75
N GLY A 47 8.15 0.31 7.55
CA GLY A 47 8.67 1.61 7.21
C GLY A 47 7.57 2.60 6.85
N ASN A 48 6.76 3.02 7.82
CA ASN A 48 5.85 4.13 7.66
C ASN A 48 6.53 5.42 8.17
N GLN A 49 7.15 6.16 7.26
CA GLN A 49 7.94 7.35 7.59
C GLN A 49 7.17 8.47 8.28
N GLY A 50 5.83 8.43 8.22
CA GLY A 50 4.96 9.34 8.97
C GLY A 50 5.25 9.34 10.47
N HIS A 51 5.60 8.18 11.03
CA HIS A 51 5.93 8.00 12.45
C HIS A 51 7.13 8.83 12.92
N SER A 52 8.01 9.23 12.02
CA SER A 52 9.20 10.04 12.34
C SER A 52 8.94 11.55 12.25
N THR A 53 7.71 11.97 11.99
CA THR A 53 7.38 13.39 11.85
C THR A 53 6.96 14.03 13.17
N VAL A 54 7.28 15.29 13.35
CA VAL A 54 6.85 16.07 14.53
C VAL A 54 5.31 16.07 14.67
N LYS A 55 4.59 16.14 13.55
CA LYS A 55 3.12 16.14 13.54
C LYS A 55 2.51 14.85 14.09
N TYR A 56 3.16 13.72 13.87
CA TYR A 56 2.73 12.44 14.41
C TYR A 56 2.83 12.44 15.95
N HIS A 57 3.96 12.88 16.49
CA HIS A 57 4.17 12.97 17.94
C HIS A 57 3.27 14.01 18.58
N GLN A 58 3.06 15.14 17.93
CA GLN A 58 2.12 16.18 18.41
C GLN A 58 0.68 15.66 18.47
N PHE A 59 0.23 14.91 17.46
CA PHE A 59 -1.10 14.31 17.49
C PHE A 59 -1.23 13.27 18.61
N LYS A 60 -0.20 12.45 18.82
CA LYS A 60 -0.12 11.54 19.95
C LYS A 60 -0.32 12.28 21.29
N GLU A 61 0.42 13.36 21.51
CA GLU A 61 0.33 14.17 22.70
C GLU A 61 -1.09 14.74 22.90
N TYR A 62 -1.73 15.20 21.83
CA TYR A 62 -3.11 15.73 21.90
C TYR A 62 -4.13 14.66 22.32
N VAL A 63 -3.94 13.43 21.90
CA VAL A 63 -4.79 12.31 22.33
C VAL A 63 -4.50 11.95 23.81
N GLU A 64 -3.24 11.79 24.17
CA GLU A 64 -2.82 11.40 25.53
C GLU A 64 -3.19 12.44 26.59
N THR A 65 -3.14 13.73 26.25
CA THR A 65 -3.53 14.83 27.16
C THR A 65 -5.02 15.16 27.16
N GLY A 66 -5.82 14.46 26.32
CA GLY A 66 -7.26 14.66 26.23
C GLY A 66 -7.69 15.91 25.48
N VAL A 67 -6.80 16.58 24.75
CA VAL A 67 -7.16 17.67 23.81
C VAL A 67 -8.03 17.10 22.68
N VAL A 68 -7.65 15.91 22.16
CA VAL A 68 -8.47 15.14 21.24
C VAL A 68 -9.11 13.98 22.01
N LYS A 69 -10.40 14.08 22.25
CA LYS A 69 -11.19 13.08 23.02
C LYS A 69 -12.60 12.92 22.44
N ASP A 70 -13.27 11.86 22.85
CA ASP A 70 -14.66 11.57 22.48
C ASP A 70 -14.91 11.63 20.97
N VAL A 71 -13.93 11.13 20.20
CA VAL A 71 -13.97 11.13 18.73
C VAL A 71 -14.96 10.06 18.27
N TYR A 72 -16.02 10.48 17.60
CA TYR A 72 -17.06 9.60 17.04
C TYR A 72 -16.99 9.47 15.52
N LYS A 73 -16.25 10.34 14.86
CA LYS A 73 -16.09 10.33 13.40
C LYS A 73 -14.75 10.93 12.99
N VAL A 74 -14.10 10.26 12.05
CA VAL A 74 -12.90 10.76 11.39
C VAL A 74 -13.16 10.81 9.89
N VAL A 75 -12.71 11.89 9.23
CA VAL A 75 -12.77 12.03 7.79
C VAL A 75 -11.37 12.30 7.27
N ALA A 76 -10.86 11.41 6.44
CA ALA A 76 -9.56 11.56 5.80
C ALA A 76 -9.73 11.80 4.30
N HIS A 77 -9.04 12.80 3.77
CA HIS A 77 -9.10 13.14 2.36
C HIS A 77 -7.73 13.12 1.71
N MET A 78 -7.70 12.65 0.49
CA MET A 78 -6.60 12.86 -0.41
C MET A 78 -7.07 13.69 -1.60
N ASN A 79 -6.72 14.98 -1.59
CA ASN A 79 -7.26 15.95 -2.56
C ASN A 79 -6.50 15.99 -3.88
N ASN A 80 -5.29 15.46 -3.92
CA ASN A 80 -4.48 15.53 -5.12
C ASN A 80 -4.71 14.30 -5.99
N ALA A 81 -5.13 14.54 -7.22
CA ALA A 81 -5.12 13.53 -8.25
C ALA A 81 -3.74 12.88 -8.33
N ARG A 82 -3.72 11.56 -8.28
CA ARG A 82 -2.49 10.78 -8.38
C ARG A 82 -2.41 10.06 -9.72
N ARG A 83 -1.29 9.91 -10.14
CA ARG A 83 -0.54 9.27 -11.24
C ARG A 83 -1.34 8.59 -12.35
N TRP A 84 -2.34 7.78 -12.11
CA TRP A 84 -2.96 6.88 -13.11
C TRP A 84 -4.32 7.31 -13.68
N HIS A 85 -4.67 8.58 -13.52
CA HIS A 85 -5.94 9.08 -14.06
C HIS A 85 -5.98 9.17 -15.57
N LYS A 86 -4.86 9.01 -16.25
CA LYS A 86 -4.84 8.94 -17.70
C LYS A 86 -5.76 7.85 -18.28
N TRP A 87 -6.03 6.80 -17.50
CA TRP A 87 -6.93 5.74 -17.94
C TRP A 87 -8.41 5.98 -17.63
N GLU A 88 -8.74 6.69 -16.58
CA GLU A 88 -10.10 7.10 -16.18
C GLU A 88 -11.19 6.02 -16.35
N GLY A 89 -10.87 4.75 -16.07
CA GLY A 89 -11.80 3.64 -16.29
C GLY A 89 -11.99 3.24 -17.75
N ARG A 90 -11.30 3.88 -18.70
CA ARG A 90 -11.41 3.61 -20.14
C ARG A 90 -10.51 2.47 -20.63
N LEU A 91 -9.68 1.92 -19.76
CA LEU A 91 -8.78 0.84 -20.14
C LEU A 91 -9.55 -0.42 -20.48
N ALA A 92 -9.61 -0.75 -21.77
CA ALA A 92 -10.35 -1.91 -22.28
C ALA A 92 -9.47 -3.17 -22.40
N LYS A 93 -8.16 -2.99 -22.51
CA LYS A 93 -7.15 -4.05 -22.66
C LYS A 93 -5.84 -3.65 -22.01
N LEU A 94 -4.98 -4.61 -21.72
CA LEU A 94 -3.61 -4.35 -21.30
C LEU A 94 -2.84 -3.56 -22.36
N PRO A 95 -1.84 -2.75 -21.97
CA PRO A 95 -0.94 -2.07 -22.90
C PRO A 95 -0.28 -3.08 -23.85
N GLY A 96 -0.01 -2.63 -25.06
CA GLY A 96 0.77 -3.43 -26.02
C GLY A 96 2.24 -3.52 -25.60
N PRO A 97 2.97 -4.52 -26.14
CA PRO A 97 4.38 -4.69 -25.86
C PRO A 97 5.23 -3.54 -26.39
N GLU A 98 6.20 -3.14 -25.61
CA GLU A 98 7.22 -2.16 -25.95
C GLU A 98 8.61 -2.78 -25.85
N ARG A 99 9.62 -2.11 -26.43
CA ARG A 99 11.01 -2.53 -26.27
C ARG A 99 11.47 -2.31 -24.82
N ILE A 100 11.96 -3.35 -24.18
CA ILE A 100 12.55 -3.27 -22.85
C ILE A 100 13.80 -2.36 -22.90
N PRO A 101 13.88 -1.33 -22.05
CA PRO A 101 15.09 -0.51 -21.94
C PRO A 101 16.32 -1.37 -21.58
N ALA A 102 17.46 -1.07 -22.17
CA ALA A 102 18.69 -1.84 -21.90
C ALA A 102 19.18 -1.79 -20.43
N THR A 103 18.67 -0.83 -19.67
CA THR A 103 18.98 -0.64 -18.24
C THR A 103 17.99 -1.32 -17.31
N LEU A 104 16.99 -2.03 -17.84
CA LEU A 104 15.93 -2.69 -17.08
C LEU A 104 15.98 -4.20 -17.28
N ASP A 105 16.14 -4.94 -16.21
CA ASP A 105 15.86 -6.37 -16.15
C ASP A 105 14.38 -6.56 -15.84
N TRP A 106 13.59 -6.82 -16.88
CA TRP A 106 12.14 -6.90 -16.75
C TRP A 106 11.67 -8.12 -15.98
N ASP A 107 12.32 -9.25 -16.15
CA ASP A 107 11.97 -10.48 -15.42
C ASP A 107 12.25 -10.33 -13.92
N THR A 108 13.39 -9.74 -13.56
CA THR A 108 13.68 -9.41 -12.16
C THR A 108 12.69 -8.39 -11.59
N TRP A 109 12.27 -7.40 -12.39
CA TRP A 109 11.27 -6.41 -11.96
C TRP A 109 9.90 -7.05 -11.70
N LEU A 110 9.47 -7.98 -12.54
CA LEU A 110 8.21 -8.73 -12.35
C LEU A 110 8.21 -9.55 -11.05
N ALA A 111 9.37 -10.03 -10.62
CA ALA A 111 9.54 -10.86 -9.43
C ALA A 111 8.64 -12.11 -9.46
N THR A 112 7.64 -12.16 -8.58
CA THR A 112 6.70 -13.30 -8.45
C THR A 112 5.37 -13.08 -9.17
N VAL A 113 5.19 -11.95 -9.82
CA VAL A 113 3.99 -11.67 -10.63
C VAL A 113 4.01 -12.51 -11.90
N ALA A 114 2.84 -12.91 -12.37
CA ALA A 114 2.71 -13.59 -13.66
C ALA A 114 3.34 -12.74 -14.79
N HIS A 115 3.84 -13.41 -15.82
CA HIS A 115 4.49 -12.72 -16.92
C HIS A 115 3.58 -11.71 -17.59
N HIS A 116 4.11 -10.50 -17.77
CA HIS A 116 3.55 -9.44 -18.60
C HIS A 116 4.56 -9.04 -19.66
N GLU A 117 4.11 -8.78 -20.88
CA GLU A 117 4.92 -8.06 -21.86
C GLU A 117 5.24 -6.67 -21.31
N TYR A 118 6.47 -6.21 -21.53
CA TYR A 118 6.88 -4.91 -21.04
C TYR A 118 6.06 -3.78 -21.69
N SER A 119 5.63 -2.84 -20.85
CA SER A 119 5.15 -1.53 -21.28
C SER A 119 5.62 -0.46 -20.30
N SER A 120 5.94 0.72 -20.81
CA SER A 120 6.27 1.89 -19.99
C SER A 120 5.13 2.31 -19.07
N ASP A 121 3.91 1.89 -19.36
CA ASP A 121 2.71 2.09 -18.53
C ASP A 121 2.76 1.30 -17.20
N TYR A 122 3.62 0.31 -17.06
CA TYR A 122 3.81 -0.45 -15.82
C TYR A 122 4.88 0.10 -14.89
N VAL A 123 5.68 1.03 -15.36
CA VAL A 123 6.85 1.54 -14.61
C VAL A 123 6.70 3.02 -14.24
N MET A 124 7.76 3.66 -13.74
CA MET A 124 7.83 5.08 -13.43
C MET A 124 6.76 5.59 -12.45
N GLY A 125 6.30 4.72 -11.53
CA GLY A 125 5.29 5.06 -10.54
C GLY A 125 3.86 4.67 -10.93
N GLU A 126 3.60 4.45 -12.20
CA GLU A 126 2.29 4.00 -12.71
C GLU A 126 1.94 2.58 -12.25
N TRP A 127 2.93 1.76 -11.90
CA TRP A 127 2.74 0.42 -11.34
C TRP A 127 1.73 0.37 -10.19
N ARG A 128 1.57 1.45 -9.43
CA ARG A 128 0.64 1.57 -8.32
C ARG A 128 -0.82 1.42 -8.73
N ALA A 129 -1.13 1.74 -9.97
CA ALA A 129 -2.47 1.65 -10.52
C ALA A 129 -2.92 0.21 -10.77
N TRP A 130 -2.00 -0.64 -11.21
CA TRP A 130 -2.30 -1.97 -11.72
C TRP A 130 -2.55 -2.96 -10.60
N TYR A 131 -3.62 -3.76 -10.73
CA TYR A 131 -3.94 -4.78 -9.72
C TYR A 131 -2.81 -5.78 -9.49
N ASP A 132 -2.03 -6.10 -10.53
CA ASP A 132 -0.95 -7.07 -10.42
C ASP A 132 0.31 -6.53 -9.72
N PHE A 133 0.49 -5.22 -9.68
CA PHE A 133 1.73 -4.60 -9.21
C PHE A 133 1.58 -3.74 -7.97
N GLY A 134 0.41 -3.12 -7.77
CA GLY A 134 0.18 -2.14 -6.72
C GLY A 134 -1.07 -2.37 -5.92
N SER A 135 -1.33 -1.47 -4.98
CA SER A 135 -2.50 -1.49 -4.10
C SER A 135 -3.36 -0.22 -4.23
N GLY A 136 -3.21 0.47 -5.36
CA GLY A 136 -3.96 1.70 -5.63
C GLY A 136 -3.68 2.83 -4.65
N CYS A 137 -4.56 3.81 -4.64
CA CYS A 137 -4.43 4.99 -3.76
C CYS A 137 -4.53 4.62 -2.28
N MET A 138 -5.33 3.65 -1.91
CA MET A 138 -5.49 3.21 -0.52
C MET A 138 -4.20 2.58 0.01
N GLY A 139 -3.54 1.71 -0.75
CA GLY A 139 -2.25 1.14 -0.35
C GLY A 139 -1.11 2.15 -0.39
N ASP A 140 -1.15 3.10 -1.32
CA ASP A 140 -0.08 4.12 -1.46
C ASP A 140 -0.23 5.23 -0.41
N TRP A 141 -1.39 5.88 -0.32
CA TRP A 141 -1.62 7.03 0.56
C TRP A 141 -2.54 6.77 1.75
N GLY A 142 -3.47 5.83 1.61
CA GLY A 142 -4.34 5.46 2.72
C GLY A 142 -3.54 5.04 3.94
N ALA A 143 -2.46 4.30 3.74
CA ALA A 143 -1.54 3.90 4.79
C ALA A 143 -0.97 5.10 5.58
N HIS A 144 -0.72 6.24 4.92
CA HIS A 144 -0.24 7.45 5.61
C HIS A 144 -1.35 8.22 6.30
N LEU A 145 -2.52 8.31 5.67
CA LEU A 145 -3.63 9.13 6.17
C LEU A 145 -4.36 8.49 7.35
N ILE A 146 -4.49 7.16 7.33
CA ILE A 146 -5.24 6.42 8.34
C ILE A 146 -4.36 6.01 9.52
N ASP A 147 -3.05 5.99 9.35
CA ASP A 147 -2.09 5.50 10.31
C ASP A 147 -2.25 6.10 11.72
N CYS A 148 -2.27 7.44 11.82
CA CYS A 148 -2.47 8.10 13.12
C CYS A 148 -3.82 7.76 13.77
N VAL A 149 -4.86 7.61 12.96
CA VAL A 149 -6.20 7.24 13.42
C VAL A 149 -6.16 5.82 13.99
N HIS A 150 -5.62 4.89 13.23
CA HIS A 150 -5.50 3.51 13.64
C HIS A 150 -4.65 3.36 14.90
N GLN A 151 -3.51 4.03 14.95
CA GLN A 151 -2.57 3.94 16.07
C GLN A 151 -3.11 4.55 17.36
N PHE A 152 -3.69 5.75 17.30
CA PHE A 152 -4.00 6.53 18.51
C PHE A 152 -5.46 6.56 18.88
N LEU A 153 -6.37 6.52 17.92
CA LEU A 153 -7.81 6.55 18.19
C LEU A 153 -8.40 5.14 18.25
N LEU A 154 -7.99 4.25 17.37
CA LEU A 154 -8.42 2.84 17.39
C LEU A 154 -7.50 1.94 18.22
N LYS A 155 -6.34 2.45 18.69
CA LYS A 155 -5.37 1.70 19.50
C LYS A 155 -4.90 0.39 18.88
N GLY A 156 -4.88 0.35 17.54
CA GLY A 156 -4.51 -0.84 16.77
C GLY A 156 -5.66 -1.80 16.49
N ASP A 157 -6.88 -1.53 16.96
CA ASP A 157 -8.04 -2.37 16.67
C ASP A 157 -8.43 -2.28 15.20
N LEU A 158 -8.88 -3.40 14.65
CA LEU A 158 -9.37 -3.47 13.29
C LEU A 158 -10.78 -2.92 13.16
N PRO A 159 -11.16 -2.34 12.01
CA PRO A 159 -12.53 -1.96 11.75
C PRO A 159 -13.43 -3.22 11.74
N ASN A 160 -14.64 -3.09 12.28
CA ASN A 160 -15.63 -4.16 12.24
C ASN A 160 -16.23 -4.34 10.85
N GLU A 161 -16.27 -3.28 10.08
CA GLU A 161 -16.84 -3.26 8.74
C GLU A 161 -16.12 -2.22 7.87
N VAL A 162 -16.02 -2.51 6.59
CA VAL A 162 -15.56 -1.55 5.57
C VAL A 162 -16.58 -1.56 4.44
N ARG A 163 -17.15 -0.39 4.14
CA ARG A 163 -18.10 -0.21 3.03
C ARG A 163 -17.53 0.67 1.95
N VAL A 164 -17.70 0.26 0.71
CA VAL A 164 -17.45 1.12 -0.44
C VAL A 164 -18.69 1.97 -0.68
N LEU A 165 -18.59 3.26 -0.46
CA LEU A 165 -19.70 4.20 -0.68
C LEU A 165 -19.77 4.68 -2.13
N ASN A 166 -18.62 4.92 -2.74
CA ASN A 166 -18.53 5.36 -4.13
C ASN A 166 -17.19 4.96 -4.74
N THR A 167 -17.21 4.67 -6.05
CA THR A 167 -16.01 4.51 -6.86
C THR A 167 -16.19 5.19 -8.22
N LYS A 168 -15.11 5.78 -8.75
CA LYS A 168 -15.07 6.34 -10.09
C LYS A 168 -13.92 5.73 -10.88
N GLY A 169 -14.19 5.38 -12.12
CA GLY A 169 -13.16 4.86 -13.02
C GLY A 169 -12.76 3.41 -12.73
N TRP A 170 -13.66 2.61 -12.15
CA TRP A 170 -13.39 1.19 -11.94
C TRP A 170 -13.26 0.44 -13.27
N ASN A 171 -12.29 -0.45 -13.36
CA ASN A 171 -12.15 -1.43 -14.43
C ASN A 171 -11.42 -2.67 -13.92
N LYS A 172 -11.28 -3.69 -14.76
CA LYS A 172 -10.68 -4.99 -14.35
C LYS A 172 -9.15 -5.03 -14.32
N PHE A 173 -8.46 -3.93 -14.65
CA PHE A 173 -7.00 -3.90 -14.77
C PHE A 173 -6.34 -2.98 -13.76
N VAL A 174 -6.97 -1.83 -13.48
CA VAL A 174 -6.42 -0.79 -12.61
C VAL A 174 -7.41 -0.40 -11.52
N TYR A 175 -6.86 0.04 -10.40
CA TYR A 175 -7.64 0.55 -9.28
C TYR A 175 -8.45 1.78 -9.67
N PRO A 176 -9.61 2.01 -9.03
CA PRO A 176 -10.42 3.20 -9.26
C PRO A 176 -9.61 4.49 -9.10
N MET A 177 -9.94 5.48 -9.90
CA MET A 177 -9.37 6.82 -9.80
C MET A 177 -9.74 7.52 -8.50
N ASP A 178 -10.97 7.27 -8.04
CA ASP A 178 -11.55 7.84 -6.85
C ASP A 178 -12.36 6.76 -6.14
N SER A 179 -12.26 6.76 -4.83
CA SER A 179 -13.04 5.86 -3.96
C SER A 179 -13.34 6.55 -2.64
N THR A 180 -14.56 6.35 -2.17
CA THR A 180 -14.98 6.73 -0.82
C THR A 180 -15.33 5.48 -0.05
N LEU A 181 -14.70 5.31 1.10
CA LEU A 181 -14.92 4.19 2.01
C LEU A 181 -15.47 4.70 3.34
N ALA A 182 -16.23 3.86 4.02
CA ALA A 182 -16.67 4.07 5.39
C ALA A 182 -16.55 2.77 6.18
#